data_d612585f933aa2aaf47198c24f376057
#
_entry.id   d612585f933aa2aaf47198c24f376057
#
_cell.length_a   1.000
_cell.length_b   1.000
_cell.length_c   1.000
_cell.angle_alpha   90.00
_cell.angle_beta   90.00
_cell.angle_gamma   90.00
#
_symmetry.space_group_name_H-M   'P 1'
#
loop_
_entity.id
_entity.type
_entity.pdbx_description
1 polymer ?
#
loop_
_entity_poly.entity_id
_entity_poly.type
_entity_poly.pdbx_seq_one_letter_code
_entity_poly.pdbx_strand_id
1 'polypeptide(L)'
;SGKIYFEGTDITDKNVDINLHRQKMGMVFQHFNVFNNLTVGKNVTLAPVLLGKKTQKEADEMMRELLNRVGLADKENQFPKKLSGGQKQRLAIVRALAMEPDVMLFDEPTSALDPEMVGEVLHVIKDLVKTGMTTVIVTHEMGFAREVSDRVFFMDGGVIAEKGTPDEVFNHPQNPRTQEFLSKVLY
;
A
#
# COMPACT_ATOMS: atom_id res chain seq x y z
N SER A 1 -16.17 -18.86 -4.36
CA SER A 1 -15.90 -19.81 -3.25
C SER A 1 -14.40 -19.91 -3.07
N GLY A 2 -13.92 -19.84 -1.85
CA GLY A 2 -12.51 -19.91 -1.49
C GLY A 2 -12.32 -19.53 -0.04
N LYS A 3 -11.12 -19.75 0.48
CA LYS A 3 -10.75 -19.39 1.84
C LYS A 3 -9.55 -18.46 1.81
N ILE A 4 -9.55 -17.49 2.71
CA ILE A 4 -8.42 -16.60 2.93
C ILE A 4 -7.97 -16.78 4.37
N TYR A 5 -6.71 -17.15 4.55
CA TYR A 5 -6.11 -17.31 5.86
C TYR A 5 -5.20 -16.12 6.17
N PHE A 6 -5.42 -15.50 7.33
CA PHE A 6 -4.57 -14.48 7.88
C PHE A 6 -4.18 -14.87 9.31
N GLU A 7 -2.88 -14.95 9.59
CA GLU A 7 -2.35 -15.44 10.88
C GLU A 7 -2.98 -16.78 11.34
N GLY A 8 -3.16 -17.70 10.38
CA GLY A 8 -3.76 -19.03 10.65
C GLY A 8 -5.28 -19.04 10.81
N THR A 9 -5.95 -17.88 10.79
CA THR A 9 -7.40 -17.76 10.90
C THR A 9 -8.04 -17.64 9.51
N ASP A 10 -9.08 -18.44 9.24
CA ASP A 10 -9.91 -18.29 8.03
C ASP A 10 -10.80 -17.05 8.18
N ILE A 11 -10.36 -15.92 7.60
CA ILE A 11 -11.09 -14.65 7.69
C ILE A 11 -12.33 -14.57 6.79
N THR A 12 -12.61 -15.63 6.02
CA THR A 12 -13.85 -15.77 5.24
C THR A 12 -14.96 -16.49 6.01
N ASP A 13 -14.66 -17.05 7.19
CA ASP A 13 -15.65 -17.66 8.06
C ASP A 13 -16.58 -16.58 8.65
N LYS A 14 -17.89 -16.81 8.57
CA LYS A 14 -18.92 -15.87 9.04
C LYS A 14 -18.89 -15.64 10.56
N ASN A 15 -18.29 -16.56 11.32
CA ASN A 15 -18.16 -16.45 12.78
C ASN A 15 -16.95 -15.63 13.22
N VAL A 16 -16.06 -15.25 12.29
CA VAL A 16 -14.87 -14.45 12.57
C VAL A 16 -15.23 -12.96 12.54
N ASP A 17 -14.84 -12.22 13.57
CA ASP A 17 -14.92 -10.76 13.52
C ASP A 17 -13.83 -10.20 12.58
N ILE A 18 -14.23 -10.02 11.33
CA ILE A 18 -13.34 -9.49 10.28
C ILE A 18 -12.77 -8.10 10.62
N ASN A 19 -13.43 -7.30 11.47
CA ASN A 19 -12.97 -5.96 11.80
C ASN A 19 -11.72 -5.99 12.68
N LEU A 20 -11.56 -7.00 13.53
CA LEU A 20 -10.34 -7.20 14.30
C LEU A 20 -9.15 -7.49 13.38
N HIS A 21 -9.34 -8.32 12.36
CA HIS A 21 -8.30 -8.63 11.38
C HIS A 21 -7.99 -7.43 10.47
N ARG A 22 -9.02 -6.66 10.04
CA ARG A 22 -8.81 -5.44 9.24
C ARG A 22 -7.98 -4.37 9.96
N GLN A 23 -8.02 -4.32 11.28
CA GLN A 23 -7.17 -3.39 12.04
C GLN A 23 -5.68 -3.71 11.95
N LYS A 24 -5.34 -4.96 11.57
CA LYS A 24 -3.98 -5.45 11.37
C LYS A 24 -3.54 -5.39 9.90
N MET A 25 -4.41 -4.92 9.01
CA MET A 25 -4.16 -4.81 7.58
C MET A 25 -4.23 -3.33 7.17
N GLY A 26 -3.13 -2.78 6.71
CA GLY A 26 -3.13 -1.48 6.07
C GLY A 26 -3.53 -1.62 4.61
N MET A 27 -4.44 -0.78 4.10
CA MET A 27 -4.81 -0.78 2.69
C MET A 27 -4.72 0.61 2.10
N VAL A 28 -4.03 0.70 0.97
CA VAL A 28 -3.85 1.91 0.17
C VAL A 28 -4.46 1.67 -1.21
N PHE A 29 -5.44 2.48 -1.56
CA PHE A 29 -6.20 2.38 -2.79
C PHE A 29 -5.66 3.31 -3.88
N GLN A 30 -6.03 3.07 -5.12
CA GLN A 30 -5.79 3.92 -6.27
C GLN A 30 -6.29 5.37 -6.04
N HIS A 31 -7.47 5.52 -5.46
CA HIS A 31 -8.06 6.82 -5.13
C HIS A 31 -7.81 7.15 -3.65
N PHE A 32 -6.71 7.68 -3.31
CA PHE A 32 -6.19 8.17 -2.01
C PHE A 32 -7.05 7.88 -0.74
N ASN A 33 -8.38 7.99 -0.81
CA ASN A 33 -9.37 7.76 0.25
C ASN A 33 -9.07 8.51 1.57
N VAL A 34 -8.51 9.72 1.48
CA VAL A 34 -8.25 10.57 2.64
C VAL A 34 -9.49 11.34 3.06
N PHE A 35 -9.61 11.66 4.35
CA PHE A 35 -10.71 12.44 4.89
C PHE A 35 -10.52 13.93 4.57
N ASN A 36 -11.22 14.44 3.57
CA ASN A 36 -11.06 15.80 3.07
C ASN A 36 -11.50 16.90 4.08
N ASN A 37 -12.32 16.55 5.06
CA ASN A 37 -12.81 17.41 6.12
C ASN A 37 -11.91 17.43 7.37
N LEU A 38 -10.84 16.65 7.39
CA LEU A 38 -9.85 16.61 8.45
C LEU A 38 -8.50 17.15 7.95
N THR A 39 -7.70 17.71 8.86
CA THR A 39 -6.31 18.08 8.53
C THR A 39 -5.47 16.83 8.25
N VAL A 40 -4.28 17.01 7.68
CA VAL A 40 -3.29 15.95 7.46
C VAL A 40 -2.99 15.21 8.77
N GLY A 41 -2.67 15.94 9.84
CA GLY A 41 -2.42 15.32 11.15
C GLY A 41 -3.62 14.55 11.69
N LYS A 42 -4.82 15.10 11.58
CA LYS A 42 -6.05 14.40 12.03
C LYS A 42 -6.38 13.16 11.19
N ASN A 43 -6.05 13.14 9.90
CA ASN A 43 -6.15 11.92 9.08
C ASN A 43 -5.32 10.77 9.66
N VAL A 44 -4.13 11.06 10.20
CA VAL A 44 -3.21 10.06 10.75
C VAL A 44 -3.62 9.64 12.15
N THR A 45 -3.99 10.59 13.02
CA THR A 45 -4.21 10.31 14.45
C THR A 45 -5.59 9.76 14.77
N LEU A 46 -6.59 9.97 13.89
CA LEU A 46 -7.99 9.64 14.19
C LEU A 46 -8.19 8.16 14.56
N ALA A 47 -7.76 7.24 13.72
CA ALA A 47 -8.05 5.83 13.92
C ALA A 47 -7.33 5.22 15.13
N PRO A 48 -6.02 5.45 15.35
CA PRO A 48 -5.34 4.95 16.55
C PRO A 48 -5.96 5.43 17.86
N VAL A 49 -6.39 6.69 17.91
CA VAL A 49 -7.02 7.28 19.11
C VAL A 49 -8.44 6.76 19.28
N LEU A 50 -9.25 6.76 18.22
CA LEU A 50 -10.65 6.32 18.27
C LEU A 50 -10.77 4.85 18.71
N LEU A 51 -9.84 4.00 18.27
CA LEU A 51 -9.81 2.58 18.63
C LEU A 51 -9.08 2.29 19.94
N GLY A 52 -8.66 3.32 20.68
CA GLY A 52 -8.01 3.18 21.96
C GLY A 52 -6.61 2.53 21.91
N LYS A 53 -5.99 2.47 20.72
CA LYS A 53 -4.63 1.92 20.56
C LYS A 53 -3.54 2.86 21.08
N LYS A 54 -3.79 4.17 20.97
CA LYS A 54 -2.87 5.22 21.44
C LYS A 54 -3.64 6.35 22.12
N THR A 55 -3.00 6.96 23.09
CA THR A 55 -3.44 8.27 23.62
C THR A 55 -3.24 9.35 22.55
N GLN A 56 -3.91 10.50 22.69
CA GLN A 56 -3.74 11.60 21.73
C GLN A 56 -2.27 12.04 21.63
N LYS A 57 -1.56 12.09 22.76
CA LYS A 57 -0.16 12.49 22.80
C LYS A 57 0.73 11.51 22.02
N GLU A 58 0.61 10.22 22.26
CA GLU A 58 1.36 9.18 21.54
C GLU A 58 1.04 9.18 20.05
N ALA A 59 -0.22 9.39 19.68
CA ALA A 59 -0.63 9.50 18.29
C ALA A 59 -0.05 10.74 17.60
N ASP A 60 0.06 11.88 18.30
CA ASP A 60 0.66 13.10 17.77
C ASP A 60 2.17 12.95 17.58
N GLU A 61 2.87 12.28 18.49
CA GLU A 61 4.30 11.97 18.36
C GLU A 61 4.56 11.04 17.16
N MET A 62 3.85 9.93 17.09
CA MET A 62 3.90 8.99 15.96
C MET A 62 3.57 9.69 14.63
N MET A 63 2.54 10.49 14.58
CA MET A 63 2.11 11.22 13.38
C MET A 63 3.23 12.12 12.85
N ARG A 64 3.91 12.88 13.72
CA ARG A 64 5.03 13.74 13.29
C ARG A 64 6.18 12.94 12.70
N GLU A 65 6.51 11.81 13.34
CA GLU A 65 7.53 10.90 12.81
C GLU A 65 7.16 10.37 11.43
N LEU A 66 5.95 9.84 11.27
CA LEU A 66 5.48 9.31 10.01
C LEU A 66 5.39 10.37 8.90
N LEU A 67 4.88 11.57 9.21
CA LEU A 67 4.83 12.67 8.25
C LEU A 67 6.24 13.13 7.83
N ASN A 68 7.19 13.14 8.76
CA ASN A 68 8.57 13.47 8.43
C ASN A 68 9.20 12.45 7.47
N ARG A 69 8.97 11.14 7.68
CA ARG A 69 9.46 10.07 6.81
C ARG A 69 8.98 10.18 5.37
N VAL A 70 7.81 10.76 5.14
CA VAL A 70 7.23 10.92 3.78
C VAL A 70 7.29 12.35 3.25
N GLY A 71 8.03 13.25 3.92
CA GLY A 71 8.21 14.64 3.48
C GLY A 71 6.94 15.49 3.55
N LEU A 72 6.09 15.26 4.57
CA LEU A 72 4.85 16.01 4.80
C LEU A 72 4.80 16.72 6.16
N ALA A 73 5.92 16.86 6.86
CA ALA A 73 5.97 17.46 8.20
C ALA A 73 5.42 18.88 8.25
N ASP A 74 5.67 19.69 7.22
CA ASP A 74 5.17 21.07 7.09
C ASP A 74 3.69 21.17 6.71
N LYS A 75 3.03 20.03 6.46
CA LYS A 75 1.64 19.94 6.03
C LYS A 75 0.67 19.52 7.14
N GLU A 76 1.13 19.25 8.36
CA GLU A 76 0.35 18.72 9.49
C GLU A 76 -1.03 19.40 9.65
N ASN A 77 -1.06 20.74 9.58
CA ASN A 77 -2.25 21.54 9.80
C ASN A 77 -3.03 21.87 8.50
N GLN A 78 -2.57 21.40 7.34
CA GLN A 78 -3.25 21.62 6.07
C GLN A 78 -4.37 20.60 5.86
N PHE A 79 -5.33 20.97 5.01
CA PHE A 79 -6.39 20.06 4.55
C PHE A 79 -5.96 19.36 3.25
N PRO A 80 -6.39 18.09 3.02
CA PRO A 80 -5.99 17.32 1.83
C PRO A 80 -6.29 18.01 0.49
N LYS A 81 -7.29 18.88 0.42
CA LYS A 81 -7.62 19.66 -0.79
C LYS A 81 -6.48 20.58 -1.27
N LYS A 82 -5.52 20.92 -0.38
CA LYS A 82 -4.35 21.74 -0.70
C LYS A 82 -3.12 20.92 -1.10
N LEU A 83 -3.22 19.60 -1.07
CA LEU A 83 -2.13 18.67 -1.39
C LEU A 83 -2.18 18.26 -2.86
N SER A 84 -1.00 18.00 -3.45
CA SER A 84 -0.88 17.34 -4.75
C SER A 84 -1.36 15.88 -4.69
N GLY A 85 -1.53 15.23 -5.84
CA GLY A 85 -1.88 13.81 -5.92
C GLY A 85 -0.89 12.92 -5.17
N GLY A 86 0.41 13.09 -5.44
CA GLY A 86 1.46 12.35 -4.75
C GLY A 86 1.51 12.59 -3.24
N GLN A 87 1.26 13.84 -2.79
CA GLN A 87 1.15 14.15 -1.37
C GLN A 87 -0.06 13.47 -0.71
N LYS A 88 -1.21 13.43 -1.38
CA LYS A 88 -2.41 12.70 -0.89
C LYS A 88 -2.14 11.20 -0.79
N GLN A 89 -1.44 10.63 -1.75
CA GLN A 89 -1.09 9.21 -1.72
C GLN A 89 -0.12 8.89 -0.59
N ARG A 90 0.91 9.72 -0.38
CA ARG A 90 1.81 9.58 0.76
C ARG A 90 1.07 9.73 2.10
N LEU A 91 0.09 10.63 2.19
CA LEU A 91 -0.78 10.73 3.36
C LEU A 91 -1.62 9.46 3.56
N ALA A 92 -2.17 8.85 2.50
CA ALA A 92 -2.91 7.60 2.58
C ALA A 92 -2.03 6.44 3.10
N ILE A 93 -0.77 6.38 2.66
CA ILE A 93 0.22 5.40 3.16
C ILE A 93 0.47 5.61 4.66
N VAL A 94 0.77 6.83 5.08
CA VAL A 94 1.02 7.17 6.49
C VAL A 94 -0.19 6.87 7.38
N ARG A 95 -1.40 7.16 6.91
CA ARG A 95 -2.64 6.85 7.62
C ARG A 95 -2.80 5.34 7.85
N ALA A 96 -2.46 4.51 6.86
CA ALA A 96 -2.50 3.07 7.00
C ALA A 96 -1.43 2.58 7.99
N LEU A 97 -0.20 3.11 7.90
CA LEU A 97 0.91 2.79 8.80
C LEU A 97 0.66 3.18 10.26
N ALA A 98 -0.11 4.24 10.50
CA ALA A 98 -0.45 4.71 11.84
C ALA A 98 -1.21 3.66 12.68
N MET A 99 -1.81 2.67 12.04
CA MET A 99 -2.46 1.54 12.70
C MET A 99 -1.49 0.43 13.11
N GLU A 100 -0.20 0.55 12.76
CA GLU A 100 0.85 -0.46 13.00
C GLU A 100 0.43 -1.84 12.45
N PRO A 101 0.12 -1.93 11.13
CA PRO A 101 -0.41 -3.16 10.54
C PRO A 101 0.66 -4.25 10.40
N ASP A 102 0.24 -5.53 10.41
CA ASP A 102 1.10 -6.68 10.15
C ASP A 102 1.34 -6.89 8.64
N VAL A 103 0.45 -6.35 7.80
CA VAL A 103 0.56 -6.40 6.33
C VAL A 103 0.07 -5.11 5.69
N MET A 104 0.75 -4.66 4.64
CA MET A 104 0.31 -3.54 3.79
C MET A 104 -0.15 -4.05 2.42
N LEU A 105 -1.34 -3.63 2.03
CA LEU A 105 -1.95 -3.96 0.73
C LEU A 105 -2.00 -2.67 -0.11
N PHE A 106 -1.42 -2.71 -1.30
CA PHE A 106 -1.44 -1.60 -2.25
C PHE A 106 -2.20 -2.02 -3.50
N ASP A 107 -3.24 -1.26 -3.84
CA ASP A 107 -4.05 -1.47 -5.04
C ASP A 107 -3.80 -0.32 -6.01
N GLU A 108 -2.92 -0.57 -6.98
CA GLU A 108 -2.48 0.40 -8.00
C GLU A 108 -2.14 1.79 -7.43
N PRO A 109 -1.19 1.91 -6.50
CA PRO A 109 -0.98 3.13 -5.72
C PRO A 109 -0.53 4.35 -6.54
N THR A 110 -0.16 4.17 -7.80
CA THR A 110 0.36 5.24 -8.68
C THR A 110 -0.55 5.55 -9.87
N SER A 111 -1.56 4.73 -10.17
CA SER A 111 -2.36 4.86 -11.40
C SER A 111 -3.20 6.15 -11.51
N ALA A 112 -3.47 6.83 -10.40
CA ALA A 112 -4.18 8.12 -10.35
C ALA A 112 -3.24 9.33 -10.24
N LEU A 113 -1.92 9.14 -10.49
CA LEU A 113 -0.91 10.17 -10.33
C LEU A 113 -0.37 10.65 -11.68
N ASP A 114 0.03 11.92 -11.73
CA ASP A 114 0.84 12.43 -12.82
C ASP A 114 2.22 11.75 -12.80
N PRO A 115 2.84 11.49 -13.98
CA PRO A 115 4.12 10.77 -14.08
C PRO A 115 5.24 11.37 -13.20
N GLU A 116 5.28 12.69 -13.03
CA GLU A 116 6.26 13.38 -12.21
C GLU A 116 6.17 13.01 -10.71
N MET A 117 4.98 12.57 -10.26
CA MET A 117 4.73 12.24 -8.85
C MET A 117 4.88 10.75 -8.53
N VAL A 118 4.90 9.88 -9.55
CA VAL A 118 4.97 8.42 -9.41
C VAL A 118 6.23 8.03 -8.64
N GLY A 119 7.39 8.55 -9.03
CA GLY A 119 8.67 8.22 -8.41
C GLY A 119 8.73 8.45 -6.90
N GLU A 120 8.15 9.57 -6.43
CA GLU A 120 8.12 9.89 -5.00
C GLU A 120 7.30 8.87 -4.18
N VAL A 121 6.16 8.43 -4.72
CA VAL A 121 5.30 7.44 -4.05
C VAL A 121 5.94 6.07 -4.06
N LEU A 122 6.51 5.63 -5.19
CA LEU A 122 7.23 4.36 -5.30
C LEU A 122 8.44 4.31 -4.36
N HIS A 123 9.15 5.43 -4.18
CA HIS A 123 10.25 5.51 -3.23
C HIS A 123 9.81 5.26 -1.79
N VAL A 124 8.70 5.86 -1.36
CA VAL A 124 8.14 5.62 -0.02
C VAL A 124 7.75 4.15 0.17
N ILE A 125 7.13 3.52 -0.84
CA ILE A 125 6.76 2.10 -0.76
C ILE A 125 8.01 1.21 -0.73
N LYS A 126 9.03 1.52 -1.54
CA LYS A 126 10.31 0.81 -1.54
C LYS A 126 11.00 0.86 -0.18
N ASP A 127 11.02 2.02 0.47
CA ASP A 127 11.60 2.16 1.79
C ASP A 127 10.81 1.38 2.84
N LEU A 128 9.49 1.31 2.70
CA LEU A 128 8.65 0.47 3.56
C LEU A 128 8.98 -1.03 3.39
N VAL A 129 9.08 -1.51 2.15
CA VAL A 129 9.46 -2.91 1.88
C VAL A 129 10.81 -3.26 2.51
N LYS A 130 11.80 -2.37 2.42
CA LYS A 130 13.13 -2.56 3.04
C LYS A 130 13.10 -2.71 4.56
N THR A 131 12.06 -2.24 5.24
CA THR A 131 11.91 -2.46 6.70
C THR A 131 11.54 -3.90 7.07
N GLY A 132 11.28 -4.77 6.10
CA GLY A 132 10.78 -6.14 6.30
C GLY A 132 9.27 -6.22 6.47
N MET A 133 8.54 -5.14 6.22
CA MET A 133 7.08 -5.14 6.23
C MET A 133 6.52 -6.10 5.17
N THR A 134 5.66 -7.01 5.58
CA THR A 134 4.92 -7.85 4.62
C THR A 134 4.03 -6.97 3.74
N THR A 135 4.26 -7.02 2.43
CA THR A 135 3.52 -6.20 1.47
C THR A 135 2.96 -7.02 0.31
N VAL A 136 1.73 -6.69 -0.10
CA VAL A 136 1.14 -7.19 -1.35
C VAL A 136 0.83 -5.96 -2.21
N ILE A 137 1.36 -5.92 -3.42
CA ILE A 137 1.26 -4.77 -4.31
C ILE A 137 0.67 -5.20 -5.64
N VAL A 138 -0.48 -4.63 -6.00
CA VAL A 138 -1.02 -4.68 -7.37
C VAL A 138 -0.48 -3.45 -8.10
N THR A 139 0.24 -3.64 -9.19
CA THR A 139 0.87 -2.54 -9.93
C THR A 139 1.09 -2.89 -11.39
N HIS A 140 1.12 -1.88 -12.23
CA HIS A 140 1.57 -1.94 -13.63
C HIS A 140 3.00 -1.35 -13.80
N GLU A 141 3.65 -0.94 -12.73
CA GLU A 141 5.02 -0.44 -12.72
C GLU A 141 6.00 -1.62 -12.71
N MET A 142 6.27 -2.21 -13.89
CA MET A 142 7.05 -3.45 -13.99
C MET A 142 8.48 -3.32 -13.47
N GLY A 143 9.14 -2.17 -13.72
CA GLY A 143 10.48 -1.89 -13.20
C GLY A 143 10.52 -1.89 -11.68
N PHE A 144 9.52 -1.26 -11.04
CA PHE A 144 9.37 -1.24 -9.60
C PHE A 144 9.08 -2.65 -9.04
N ALA A 145 8.11 -3.37 -9.63
CA ALA A 145 7.79 -4.74 -9.21
C ALA A 145 9.01 -5.66 -9.26
N ARG A 146 9.82 -5.57 -10.34
CA ARG A 146 11.06 -6.34 -10.50
C ARG A 146 12.09 -6.03 -9.41
N GLU A 147 12.17 -4.77 -8.96
CA GLU A 147 13.18 -4.31 -8.01
C GLU A 147 12.85 -4.68 -6.57
N VAL A 148 11.56 -4.64 -6.17
CA VAL A 148 11.17 -4.69 -4.76
C VAL A 148 10.53 -6.00 -4.32
N SER A 149 10.10 -6.88 -5.26
CA SER A 149 9.35 -8.07 -4.88
C SER A 149 10.26 -9.29 -4.66
N ASP A 150 9.88 -10.12 -3.68
CA ASP A 150 10.43 -11.46 -3.49
C ASP A 150 9.70 -12.49 -4.36
N ARG A 151 8.42 -12.24 -4.66
CA ARG A 151 7.57 -13.08 -5.49
C ARG A 151 6.65 -12.26 -6.37
N VAL A 152 6.46 -12.73 -7.60
CA VAL A 152 5.59 -12.12 -8.60
C VAL A 152 4.48 -13.10 -8.98
N PHE A 153 3.27 -12.57 -9.11
CA PHE A 153 2.10 -13.28 -9.61
C PHE A 153 1.57 -12.53 -10.82
N PHE A 154 1.67 -13.12 -11.99
CA PHE A 154 1.07 -12.58 -13.20
C PHE A 154 -0.37 -13.09 -13.31
N MET A 155 -1.31 -12.17 -13.36
CA MET A 155 -2.74 -12.47 -13.46
C MET A 155 -3.28 -12.15 -14.85
N ASP A 156 -4.01 -13.07 -15.44
CA ASP A 156 -4.73 -12.85 -16.70
C ASP A 156 -6.07 -13.61 -16.68
N GLY A 157 -7.13 -13.00 -17.21
CA GLY A 157 -8.45 -13.64 -17.25
C GLY A 157 -9.02 -14.03 -15.86
N GLY A 158 -8.61 -13.37 -14.78
CA GLY A 158 -9.08 -13.64 -13.41
C GLY A 158 -8.40 -14.83 -12.72
N VAL A 159 -7.33 -15.38 -13.31
CA VAL A 159 -6.53 -16.46 -12.73
C VAL A 159 -5.06 -16.09 -12.68
N ILE A 160 -4.30 -16.76 -11.80
CA ILE A 160 -2.84 -16.65 -11.76
C ILE A 160 -2.30 -17.47 -12.95
N ALA A 161 -1.87 -16.78 -14.01
CA ALA A 161 -1.32 -17.41 -15.20
C ALA A 161 0.14 -17.86 -15.00
N GLU A 162 0.91 -17.11 -14.21
CA GLU A 162 2.30 -17.45 -13.87
C GLU A 162 2.67 -16.88 -12.50
N LYS A 163 3.60 -17.55 -11.80
CA LYS A 163 4.15 -17.10 -10.52
C LYS A 163 5.58 -17.56 -10.36
N GLY A 164 6.39 -16.74 -9.71
CA GLY A 164 7.81 -17.09 -9.46
C GLY A 164 8.55 -15.95 -8.77
N THR A 165 9.86 -16.05 -8.73
CA THR A 165 10.74 -14.95 -8.38
C THR A 165 10.70 -13.87 -9.49
N PRO A 166 11.16 -12.64 -9.22
CA PRO A 166 11.28 -11.62 -10.27
C PRO A 166 12.09 -12.10 -11.48
N ASP A 167 13.18 -12.81 -11.24
CA ASP A 167 14.02 -13.33 -12.35
C ASP A 167 13.28 -14.34 -13.21
N GLU A 168 12.57 -15.29 -12.59
CA GLU A 168 11.77 -16.29 -13.31
C GLU A 168 10.68 -15.66 -14.15
N VAL A 169 9.91 -14.72 -13.59
CA VAL A 169 8.75 -14.14 -14.28
C VAL A 169 9.14 -13.09 -15.29
N PHE A 170 10.12 -12.21 -15.01
CA PHE A 170 10.48 -11.10 -15.90
C PHE A 170 11.54 -11.45 -16.94
N ASN A 171 12.47 -12.35 -16.61
CA ASN A 171 13.58 -12.69 -17.52
C ASN A 171 13.40 -14.06 -18.22
N HIS A 172 12.69 -14.99 -17.56
CA HIS A 172 12.54 -16.36 -18.02
C HIS A 172 11.07 -16.85 -18.01
N PRO A 173 10.09 -16.02 -18.46
CA PRO A 173 8.67 -16.38 -18.41
C PRO A 173 8.40 -17.64 -19.22
N GLN A 174 7.65 -18.59 -18.64
CA GLN A 174 7.28 -19.85 -19.29
C GLN A 174 5.89 -19.79 -19.94
N ASN A 175 4.99 -18.96 -19.40
CA ASN A 175 3.65 -18.83 -19.95
C ASN A 175 3.64 -17.92 -21.19
N PRO A 176 3.10 -18.37 -22.34
CA PRO A 176 3.07 -17.56 -23.57
C PRO A 176 2.36 -16.21 -23.39
N ARG A 177 1.33 -16.16 -22.55
CA ARG A 177 0.61 -14.91 -22.27
C ARG A 177 1.45 -13.92 -21.47
N THR A 178 2.25 -14.41 -20.50
CA THR A 178 3.23 -13.58 -19.79
C THR A 178 4.28 -13.03 -20.75
N GLN A 179 4.82 -13.87 -21.64
CA GLN A 179 5.79 -13.46 -22.65
C GLN A 179 5.23 -12.37 -23.56
N GLU A 180 4.01 -12.56 -24.08
CA GLU A 180 3.32 -11.57 -24.92
C GLU A 180 3.14 -10.23 -24.17
N PHE A 181 2.70 -10.27 -22.92
CA PHE A 181 2.49 -9.07 -22.10
C PHE A 181 3.82 -8.32 -21.87
N LEU A 182 4.84 -9.02 -21.41
CA LEU A 182 6.13 -8.41 -21.10
C LEU A 182 6.81 -7.83 -22.33
N SER A 183 6.67 -8.46 -23.50
CA SER A 183 7.19 -7.92 -24.77
C SER A 183 6.57 -6.58 -25.19
N LYS A 184 5.34 -6.28 -24.72
CA LYS A 184 4.64 -5.01 -25.01
C LYS A 184 4.93 -3.91 -23.99
N VAL A 185 5.36 -4.28 -22.77
CA VAL A 185 5.50 -3.33 -21.66
C VAL A 185 6.97 -3.00 -21.36
N LEU A 186 7.88 -3.90 -21.66
CA LEU A 186 9.32 -3.72 -21.38
C LEU A 186 10.13 -3.27 -22.61
N TYR A 187 9.53 -3.30 -23.81
CA TYR A 187 10.14 -2.90 -25.07
C TYR A 187 9.18 -1.97 -25.84
#